data_7c89b10f197fa574c3159cedb5eb299c
#
_entry.id   7c89b10f197fa574c3159cedb5eb299c
#
_cell.length_a   1.000
_cell.length_b   1.000
_cell.length_c   1.000
_cell.angle_alpha   90.00
_cell.angle_beta   90.00
_cell.angle_gamma   90.00
#
_symmetry.space_group_name_H-M   'P 1'
#
loop_
_entity.id
_entity.type
_entity.pdbx_description
1 polymer ?
#
loop_
_entity_poly.entity_id
_entity_poly.type
_entity_poly.pdbx_seq_one_letter_code
_entity_poly.pdbx_strand_id
1 'polypeptide(L)'
;PDEKTRKRIIEKYSNGLSTNESVKRLLGYTSLSPAVIQKAAKVALSLDKFDKQKAFEMVIDNTLKSQGHDKEKSADQGQSLPQSYNVEFINASTDLNKLACGIKESSNARICIYGAAGTGKSAYAKYIAKSLNKPLVLKKSSDLINQYIGETEKNIAQAFKEAREKGAVLVFDEVDTFLQDRNNAVRNWEISQVNEMLVQMESFEGIFIATTNLLDRLDSASIRRFDMKIEFSYLKSEQALSLFKKECEILGLKASSSDLELVGSFAFLTPGDFAAVLRANKFSPLADASEFANRLNDEIRYKKVENERRVGF
;
A
#
# COMPACT_ATOMS: atom_id res chain seq x y z
N PRO A 1 7.97 -20.07 15.53
CA PRO A 1 8.31 -21.27 14.77
C PRO A 1 8.23 -20.97 13.27
N ASP A 2 9.08 -21.64 12.46
CA ASP A 2 9.03 -21.58 11.01
C ASP A 2 7.69 -22.12 10.48
N GLU A 3 7.38 -21.84 9.21
CA GLU A 3 6.10 -22.19 8.59
C GLU A 3 5.82 -23.71 8.62
N LYS A 4 6.86 -24.54 8.41
CA LYS A 4 6.76 -25.99 8.48
C LYS A 4 6.35 -26.48 9.87
N THR A 5 6.94 -25.91 10.92
CA THR A 5 6.62 -26.25 12.32
C THR A 5 5.21 -25.78 12.66
N ARG A 6 4.79 -24.57 12.22
CA ARG A 6 3.40 -24.08 12.40
C ARG A 6 2.39 -24.98 11.72
N LYS A 7 2.66 -25.42 10.49
CA LYS A 7 1.79 -26.36 9.77
C LYS A 7 1.59 -27.65 10.54
N ARG A 8 2.67 -28.27 11.04
CA ARG A 8 2.60 -29.49 11.85
C ARG A 8 1.81 -29.30 13.15
N ILE A 9 1.93 -28.14 13.79
CA ILE A 9 1.18 -27.79 15.00
C ILE A 9 -0.32 -27.71 14.66
N ILE A 10 -0.71 -27.02 13.61
CA ILE A 10 -2.12 -26.89 13.19
C ILE A 10 -2.69 -28.30 12.90
N GLU A 11 -2.03 -29.08 12.09
CA GLU A 11 -2.46 -30.45 11.74
C GLU A 11 -2.59 -31.36 12.97
N LYS A 12 -1.62 -31.30 13.89
CA LYS A 12 -1.62 -32.12 15.10
C LYS A 12 -2.74 -31.78 16.08
N TYR A 13 -3.01 -30.47 16.29
CA TYR A 13 -3.93 -30.02 17.35
C TYR A 13 -5.36 -29.74 16.85
N SER A 14 -5.60 -29.78 15.52
CA SER A 14 -6.93 -29.64 14.93
C SER A 14 -7.79 -30.90 15.01
N ASN A 15 -7.23 -32.05 15.41
CA ASN A 15 -7.92 -33.35 15.48
C ASN A 15 -8.65 -33.72 14.18
N GLY A 16 -8.04 -33.47 13.02
CA GLY A 16 -8.63 -33.77 11.71
C GLY A 16 -9.69 -32.77 11.21
N LEU A 17 -9.94 -31.69 11.93
CA LEU A 17 -10.91 -30.67 11.54
C LEU A 17 -10.33 -29.63 10.55
N SER A 18 -9.02 -29.62 10.32
CA SER A 18 -8.37 -28.71 9.39
C SER A 18 -8.35 -29.28 7.96
N THR A 19 -8.82 -28.51 6.99
CA THR A 19 -8.64 -28.77 5.57
C THR A 19 -7.34 -28.11 5.05
N ASN A 20 -6.87 -28.50 3.88
CA ASN A 20 -5.70 -27.84 3.26
C ASN A 20 -5.89 -26.33 3.09
N GLU A 21 -7.13 -25.90 2.84
CA GLU A 21 -7.49 -24.49 2.69
C GLU A 21 -7.51 -23.78 4.06
N SER A 22 -8.09 -24.42 5.10
CA SER A 22 -8.05 -23.87 6.46
C SER A 22 -6.65 -23.80 7.03
N VAL A 23 -5.78 -24.79 6.75
CA VAL A 23 -4.37 -24.76 7.16
C VAL A 23 -3.63 -23.57 6.54
N LYS A 24 -3.79 -23.35 5.22
CA LYS A 24 -3.21 -22.17 4.55
C LYS A 24 -3.69 -20.86 5.18
N ARG A 25 -4.98 -20.77 5.51
CA ARG A 25 -5.57 -19.59 6.15
C ARG A 25 -5.03 -19.37 7.56
N LEU A 26 -4.88 -20.45 8.35
CA LEU A 26 -4.40 -20.39 9.73
C LEU A 26 -2.91 -20.14 9.84
N LEU A 27 -2.11 -20.50 8.84
CA LEU A 27 -0.69 -20.16 8.74
C LEU A 27 -0.43 -18.65 8.68
N GLY A 28 -1.40 -17.87 8.19
CA GLY A 28 -1.35 -16.40 8.19
C GLY A 28 -1.43 -15.74 9.58
N TYR A 29 -1.75 -16.50 10.63
CA TYR A 29 -1.75 -15.96 12.00
C TYR A 29 -0.46 -16.34 12.73
N THR A 30 0.43 -15.36 12.90
CA THR A 30 1.74 -15.57 13.57
C THR A 30 1.61 -15.85 15.07
N SER A 31 0.53 -15.36 15.69
CA SER A 31 0.24 -15.47 17.14
C SER A 31 -0.62 -16.67 17.53
N LEU A 32 -0.97 -17.55 16.59
CA LEU A 32 -1.83 -18.70 16.84
C LEU A 32 -1.11 -19.75 17.72
N SER A 33 -1.50 -19.85 19.00
CA SER A 33 -0.91 -20.81 19.93
C SER A 33 -1.55 -22.20 19.80
N PRO A 34 -0.80 -23.29 20.08
CA PRO A 34 -1.33 -24.65 20.11
C PRO A 34 -2.55 -24.80 21.03
N ALA A 35 -2.58 -24.07 22.14
CA ALA A 35 -3.69 -24.09 23.12
C ALA A 35 -5.00 -23.56 22.52
N VAL A 36 -4.94 -22.51 21.71
CA VAL A 36 -6.10 -21.95 21.00
C VAL A 36 -6.64 -22.95 19.99
N ILE A 37 -5.78 -23.60 19.22
CA ILE A 37 -6.17 -24.63 18.24
C ILE A 37 -6.87 -25.82 18.94
N GLN A 38 -6.27 -26.31 20.00
CA GLN A 38 -6.79 -27.45 20.76
C GLN A 38 -8.16 -27.10 21.41
N LYS A 39 -8.30 -25.91 21.99
CA LYS A 39 -9.55 -25.43 22.57
C LYS A 39 -10.64 -25.32 21.50
N ALA A 40 -10.33 -24.75 20.35
CA ALA A 40 -11.26 -24.64 19.23
C ALA A 40 -11.72 -26.01 18.71
N ALA A 41 -10.77 -26.97 18.59
CA ALA A 41 -11.09 -28.33 18.18
C ALA A 41 -12.02 -29.04 19.18
N LYS A 42 -11.76 -28.90 20.49
CA LYS A 42 -12.62 -29.46 21.53
C LYS A 42 -14.05 -28.90 21.47
N VAL A 43 -14.17 -27.58 21.33
CA VAL A 43 -15.48 -26.91 21.22
C VAL A 43 -16.21 -27.36 19.96
N ALA A 44 -15.53 -27.40 18.81
CA ALA A 44 -16.16 -27.83 17.55
C ALA A 44 -16.62 -29.30 17.58
N LEU A 45 -15.88 -30.17 18.24
CA LEU A 45 -16.24 -31.59 18.39
C LEU A 45 -17.43 -31.82 19.32
N SER A 46 -17.68 -30.92 20.29
CA SER A 46 -18.80 -30.99 21.22
C SER A 46 -20.14 -30.50 20.64
N LEU A 47 -20.14 -29.95 19.41
CA LEU A 47 -21.34 -29.44 18.75
C LEU A 47 -21.97 -30.51 17.83
N ASP A 48 -23.10 -31.10 18.25
CA ASP A 48 -23.74 -32.19 17.49
C ASP A 48 -24.52 -31.74 16.25
N LYS A 49 -24.95 -30.47 16.18
CA LYS A 49 -25.84 -29.96 15.12
C LYS A 49 -25.21 -29.00 14.12
N PHE A 50 -23.91 -28.76 14.22
CA PHE A 50 -23.19 -27.82 13.36
C PHE A 50 -22.12 -28.52 12.53
N ASP A 51 -21.80 -27.91 11.37
CA ASP A 51 -20.62 -28.26 10.60
C ASP A 51 -19.38 -28.02 11.46
N LYS A 52 -18.76 -29.11 11.89
CA LYS A 52 -17.64 -29.09 12.84
C LYS A 52 -16.42 -28.32 12.31
N GLN A 53 -16.22 -28.31 10.98
CA GLN A 53 -15.14 -27.54 10.36
C GLN A 53 -15.41 -26.06 10.44
N LYS A 54 -16.62 -25.62 10.08
CA LYS A 54 -17.02 -24.20 10.20
C LYS A 54 -17.00 -23.72 11.65
N ALA A 55 -17.47 -24.56 12.58
CA ALA A 55 -17.43 -24.23 14.00
C ALA A 55 -15.99 -24.07 14.51
N PHE A 56 -15.07 -24.96 14.11
CA PHE A 56 -13.65 -24.87 14.45
C PHE A 56 -13.03 -23.57 13.98
N GLU A 57 -13.25 -23.18 12.72
CA GLU A 57 -12.75 -21.95 12.16
C GLU A 57 -13.33 -20.71 12.85
N MET A 58 -14.63 -20.72 13.13
CA MET A 58 -15.33 -19.62 13.79
C MET A 58 -14.83 -19.38 15.22
N VAL A 59 -14.56 -20.45 15.97
CA VAL A 59 -14.01 -20.35 17.34
C VAL A 59 -12.60 -19.77 17.32
N ILE A 60 -11.74 -20.18 16.37
CA ILE A 60 -10.41 -19.61 16.22
C ILE A 60 -10.51 -18.11 15.85
N ASP A 61 -11.31 -17.77 14.83
CA ASP A 61 -11.45 -16.38 14.37
C ASP A 61 -11.95 -15.46 15.51
N ASN A 62 -12.93 -15.91 16.29
CA ASN A 62 -13.46 -15.14 17.43
C ASN A 62 -12.44 -15.01 18.57
N THR A 63 -11.66 -16.08 18.85
CA THR A 63 -10.64 -16.03 19.90
C THR A 63 -9.50 -15.08 19.52
N LEU A 64 -9.06 -15.10 18.27
CA LEU A 64 -8.01 -14.19 17.79
C LEU A 64 -8.48 -12.74 17.78
N LYS A 65 -9.72 -12.48 17.35
CA LYS A 65 -10.32 -11.13 17.43
C LYS A 65 -10.39 -10.61 18.86
N SER A 66 -10.82 -11.44 19.82
CA SER A 66 -10.91 -11.04 21.23
C SER A 66 -9.54 -10.80 21.89
N GLN A 67 -8.47 -11.36 21.32
CA GLN A 67 -7.09 -11.13 21.77
C GLN A 67 -6.42 -9.94 21.06
N GLY A 68 -7.16 -9.18 20.24
CA GLY A 68 -6.60 -8.06 19.47
C GLY A 68 -5.72 -8.49 18.29
N HIS A 69 -5.70 -9.79 17.97
CA HIS A 69 -5.02 -10.31 16.79
C HIS A 69 -5.99 -10.28 15.61
N ASP A 70 -6.17 -9.08 15.04
CA ASP A 70 -6.81 -8.99 13.72
C ASP A 70 -6.00 -9.83 12.73
N LYS A 71 -6.72 -10.51 11.81
CA LYS A 71 -6.04 -11.10 10.65
C LYS A 71 -5.05 -10.07 10.15
N GLU A 72 -3.75 -10.39 10.10
CA GLU A 72 -2.91 -9.74 9.10
C GLU A 72 -3.73 -9.85 7.82
N LYS A 73 -4.28 -8.72 7.39
CA LYS A 73 -5.02 -8.66 6.11
C LYS A 73 -4.11 -9.36 5.14
N SER A 74 -4.56 -10.52 4.65
CA SER A 74 -3.77 -11.32 3.73
C SER A 74 -3.13 -10.35 2.76
N ALA A 75 -1.82 -10.40 2.62
CA ALA A 75 -1.00 -9.45 1.84
C ALA A 75 -1.56 -9.17 0.42
N ASP A 76 -2.50 -9.99 -0.03
CA ASP A 76 -3.17 -9.92 -1.32
C ASP A 76 -4.24 -8.82 -1.45
N GLN A 77 -4.93 -8.41 -0.38
CA GLN A 77 -6.01 -7.40 -0.53
C GLN A 77 -5.51 -5.96 -0.73
N GLY A 78 -4.24 -5.68 -0.43
CA GLY A 78 -3.60 -4.37 -0.68
C GLY A 78 -2.73 -4.33 -1.94
N GLN A 79 -2.50 -5.47 -2.61
CA GLN A 79 -1.50 -5.62 -3.68
C GLN A 79 -2.08 -5.49 -5.09
N SER A 80 -3.39 -5.57 -5.28
CA SER A 80 -3.97 -5.47 -6.62
C SER A 80 -3.79 -4.07 -7.19
N LEU A 81 -3.14 -4.02 -8.35
CA LEU A 81 -3.10 -2.84 -9.19
C LEU A 81 -4.46 -2.65 -9.88
N PRO A 82 -4.89 -1.40 -10.16
CA PRO A 82 -6.04 -1.16 -11.01
C PRO A 82 -5.91 -1.89 -12.35
N GLN A 83 -7.02 -2.32 -12.92
CA GLN A 83 -7.06 -3.05 -14.20
C GLN A 83 -6.45 -2.23 -15.35
N SER A 84 -6.65 -0.91 -15.30
CA SER A 84 -6.12 0.08 -16.25
C SER A 84 -4.70 0.54 -15.94
N TYR A 85 -4.07 0.03 -14.85
CA TYR A 85 -2.74 0.49 -14.48
C TYR A 85 -1.72 0.27 -15.60
N ASN A 86 -1.12 1.35 -16.04
CA ASN A 86 0.02 1.36 -16.95
C ASN A 86 0.99 2.48 -16.52
N VAL A 87 2.27 2.17 -16.52
CA VAL A 87 3.35 3.11 -16.18
C VAL A 87 3.36 4.33 -17.11
N GLU A 88 2.91 4.19 -18.35
CA GLU A 88 2.79 5.29 -19.33
C GLU A 88 1.83 6.39 -18.89
N PHE A 89 0.84 6.05 -18.04
CA PHE A 89 -0.10 7.03 -17.46
C PHE A 89 0.42 7.66 -16.16
N ILE A 90 1.72 7.66 -15.97
CA ILE A 90 2.37 8.32 -14.83
C ILE A 90 3.36 9.35 -15.37
N ASN A 91 3.23 10.60 -14.93
CA ASN A 91 4.19 11.65 -15.23
C ASN A 91 5.26 11.65 -14.14
N ALA A 92 6.44 11.14 -14.45
CA ALA A 92 7.57 11.07 -13.52
C ALA A 92 8.80 11.79 -14.08
N SER A 93 9.67 12.25 -13.20
CA SER A 93 10.94 12.91 -13.56
C SER A 93 11.98 11.96 -14.17
N THR A 94 11.70 10.67 -14.22
CA THR A 94 12.58 9.64 -14.80
C THR A 94 11.78 8.60 -15.60
N ASP A 95 12.48 7.85 -16.45
CA ASP A 95 11.87 6.71 -17.17
C ASP A 95 11.67 5.55 -16.20
N LEU A 96 10.39 5.32 -15.86
CA LEU A 96 9.98 4.31 -14.88
C LEU A 96 10.22 2.87 -15.34
N ASN A 97 10.23 2.60 -16.65
CA ASN A 97 10.51 1.28 -17.19
C ASN A 97 12.01 0.96 -17.10
N LYS A 98 12.87 1.92 -17.47
CA LYS A 98 14.32 1.78 -17.28
C LYS A 98 14.69 1.61 -15.83
N LEU A 99 14.05 2.37 -14.94
CA LEU A 99 14.24 2.25 -13.50
C LEU A 99 13.89 0.84 -13.00
N ALA A 100 12.74 0.30 -13.41
CA ALA A 100 12.34 -1.05 -13.02
C ALA A 100 13.36 -2.11 -13.49
N CYS A 101 13.92 -1.96 -14.70
CA CYS A 101 14.99 -2.83 -15.19
C CYS A 101 16.26 -2.71 -14.34
N GLY A 102 16.71 -1.49 -14.05
CA GLY A 102 17.91 -1.25 -13.21
C GLY A 102 17.76 -1.79 -11.79
N ILE A 103 16.58 -1.66 -11.18
CA ILE A 103 16.31 -2.25 -9.86
C ILE A 103 16.38 -3.78 -9.91
N LYS A 104 15.91 -4.38 -11.00
CA LYS A 104 15.96 -5.83 -11.20
C LYS A 104 17.41 -6.35 -11.27
N GLU A 105 18.28 -5.60 -11.90
CA GLU A 105 19.70 -5.95 -12.03
C GLU A 105 20.47 -5.76 -10.72
N SER A 106 20.26 -4.63 -10.03
CA SER A 106 20.98 -4.31 -8.79
C SER A 106 20.50 -5.13 -7.59
N SER A 107 19.21 -5.51 -7.56
CA SER A 107 18.53 -6.18 -6.44
C SER A 107 18.61 -5.43 -5.10
N ASN A 108 19.19 -4.24 -5.08
CA ASN A 108 19.31 -3.35 -3.92
C ASN A 108 19.07 -1.90 -4.38
N ALA A 109 18.12 -1.20 -3.76
CA ALA A 109 17.80 0.18 -4.08
C ALA A 109 17.02 0.84 -2.95
N ARG A 110 17.34 2.11 -2.67
CA ARG A 110 16.59 2.98 -1.75
C ARG A 110 16.01 4.14 -2.54
N ILE A 111 14.70 4.16 -2.71
CA ILE A 111 14.00 5.08 -3.61
C ILE A 111 13.00 5.91 -2.81
N CYS A 112 13.06 7.23 -2.96
CA CYS A 112 12.04 8.14 -2.48
C CYS A 112 11.19 8.59 -3.67
N ILE A 113 9.88 8.33 -3.62
CA ILE A 113 8.92 8.79 -4.61
C ILE A 113 8.07 9.88 -3.98
N TYR A 114 8.13 11.08 -4.54
CA TYR A 114 7.44 12.24 -3.99
C TYR A 114 6.55 12.93 -5.03
N GLY A 115 5.65 13.79 -4.57
CA GLY A 115 4.75 14.57 -5.42
C GLY A 115 3.31 14.55 -4.94
N ALA A 116 2.42 15.22 -5.68
CA ALA A 116 1.03 15.42 -5.29
C ALA A 116 0.28 14.11 -4.99
N ALA A 117 -0.77 14.19 -4.17
CA ALA A 117 -1.64 13.05 -3.89
C ALA A 117 -2.32 12.56 -5.19
N GLY A 118 -2.53 11.25 -5.32
CA GLY A 118 -3.20 10.67 -6.48
C GLY A 118 -2.32 10.45 -7.73
N THR A 119 -1.04 10.84 -7.73
CA THR A 119 -0.14 10.73 -8.89
C THR A 119 0.33 9.30 -9.17
N GLY A 120 -0.01 8.31 -8.30
CA GLY A 120 0.31 6.91 -8.55
C GLY A 120 1.53 6.36 -7.80
N LYS A 121 2.10 7.09 -6.82
CA LYS A 121 3.30 6.70 -6.06
C LYS A 121 3.22 5.30 -5.46
N SER A 122 2.20 5.04 -4.65
CA SER A 122 2.01 3.74 -4.00
C SER A 122 1.67 2.62 -5.01
N ALA A 123 1.00 2.96 -6.12
CA ALA A 123 0.71 2.01 -7.19
C ALA A 123 1.99 1.59 -7.92
N TYR A 124 2.92 2.53 -8.18
CA TYR A 124 4.20 2.21 -8.79
C TYR A 124 5.08 1.35 -7.88
N ALA A 125 5.09 1.61 -6.57
CA ALA A 125 5.80 0.75 -5.63
C ALA A 125 5.29 -0.72 -5.67
N LYS A 126 3.97 -0.91 -5.76
CA LYS A 126 3.37 -2.24 -5.97
C LYS A 126 3.74 -2.84 -7.33
N TYR A 127 3.76 -2.02 -8.38
CA TYR A 127 4.19 -2.44 -9.71
C TYR A 127 5.62 -2.97 -9.71
N ILE A 128 6.56 -2.29 -9.03
CA ILE A 128 7.94 -2.76 -8.87
C ILE A 128 7.97 -4.15 -8.22
N ALA A 129 7.29 -4.36 -7.10
CA ALA A 129 7.25 -5.66 -6.44
C ALA A 129 6.73 -6.77 -7.38
N LYS A 130 5.64 -6.48 -8.11
CA LYS A 130 5.05 -7.40 -9.09
C LYS A 130 6.00 -7.68 -10.26
N SER A 131 6.65 -6.66 -10.83
CA SER A 131 7.57 -6.80 -11.97
C SER A 131 8.82 -7.60 -11.62
N LEU A 132 9.23 -7.56 -10.35
CA LEU A 132 10.35 -8.31 -9.81
C LEU A 132 9.96 -9.72 -9.32
N ASN A 133 8.67 -10.04 -9.33
CA ASN A 133 8.11 -11.26 -8.76
C ASN A 133 8.55 -11.46 -7.28
N LYS A 134 8.61 -10.37 -6.52
CA LYS A 134 8.97 -10.37 -5.11
C LYS A 134 7.75 -10.11 -4.23
N PRO A 135 7.68 -10.68 -3.03
CA PRO A 135 6.68 -10.29 -2.05
C PRO A 135 6.74 -8.78 -1.76
N LEU A 136 5.63 -8.21 -1.34
CA LEU A 136 5.53 -6.81 -0.94
C LEU A 136 5.25 -6.73 0.57
N VAL A 137 6.08 -5.99 1.28
CA VAL A 137 5.81 -5.53 2.66
C VAL A 137 5.47 -4.05 2.58
N LEU A 138 4.17 -3.74 2.65
CA LEU A 138 3.66 -2.37 2.63
C LEU A 138 3.27 -1.97 4.04
N LYS A 139 3.86 -0.90 4.56
CA LYS A 139 3.50 -0.28 5.84
C LYS A 139 3.09 1.17 5.59
N LYS A 140 1.95 1.56 6.09
CA LYS A 140 1.55 2.97 6.17
C LYS A 140 2.12 3.57 7.44
N SER A 141 2.22 4.89 7.49
CA SER A 141 2.63 5.58 8.71
C SER A 141 1.78 5.19 9.91
N SER A 142 0.47 5.01 9.74
CA SER A 142 -0.45 4.54 10.78
C SER A 142 -0.12 3.13 11.33
N ASP A 143 0.55 2.30 10.55
CA ASP A 143 0.93 0.93 10.97
C ASP A 143 2.23 0.94 11.78
N LEU A 144 3.02 2.00 11.66
CA LEU A 144 4.32 2.15 12.32
C LEU A 144 4.24 2.98 13.59
N ILE A 145 3.49 4.09 13.55
CA ILE A 145 3.39 5.04 14.67
C ILE A 145 2.61 4.41 15.83
N ASN A 146 3.19 4.49 17.03
CA ASN A 146 2.56 4.05 18.26
C ASN A 146 2.63 5.17 19.30
N GLN A 147 1.62 5.25 20.20
CA GLN A 147 1.58 6.23 21.28
C GLN A 147 2.61 5.97 22.39
N TYR A 148 3.14 4.75 22.49
CA TYR A 148 4.14 4.39 23.48
C TYR A 148 5.55 4.64 22.96
N ILE A 149 6.39 5.28 23.78
CA ILE A 149 7.78 5.59 23.46
C ILE A 149 8.56 4.31 23.18
N GLY A 150 9.31 4.27 22.07
CA GLY A 150 10.12 3.14 21.65
C GLY A 150 9.37 2.09 20.82
N GLU A 151 8.04 2.09 20.79
CA GLU A 151 7.28 1.12 20.00
C GLU A 151 7.30 1.45 18.51
N THR A 152 7.32 2.73 18.12
CA THR A 152 7.48 3.14 16.72
C THR A 152 8.82 2.67 16.16
N GLU A 153 9.90 2.85 16.90
CA GLU A 153 11.25 2.38 16.53
C GLU A 153 11.28 0.85 16.35
N LYS A 154 10.65 0.12 17.27
CA LYS A 154 10.51 -1.33 17.14
C LYS A 154 9.70 -1.75 15.92
N ASN A 155 8.61 -1.06 15.62
CA ASN A 155 7.78 -1.33 14.45
C ASN A 155 8.57 -1.09 13.15
N ILE A 156 9.36 -0.01 13.09
CA ILE A 156 10.26 0.27 11.96
C ILE A 156 11.27 -0.87 11.81
N ALA A 157 12.02 -1.21 12.86
CA ALA A 157 13.02 -2.29 12.83
C ALA A 157 12.39 -3.63 12.44
N GLN A 158 11.19 -3.94 12.95
CA GLN A 158 10.48 -5.17 12.62
C GLN A 158 10.03 -5.22 11.16
N ALA A 159 9.63 -4.11 10.56
CA ALA A 159 9.25 -4.04 9.14
C ALA A 159 10.45 -4.32 8.23
N PHE A 160 11.62 -3.77 8.52
CA PHE A 160 12.85 -4.07 7.79
C PHE A 160 13.28 -5.52 7.95
N LYS A 161 13.18 -6.07 9.16
CA LYS A 161 13.46 -7.48 9.45
C LYS A 161 12.52 -8.40 8.67
N GLU A 162 11.22 -8.13 8.68
CA GLU A 162 10.21 -8.88 7.93
C GLU A 162 10.51 -8.89 6.43
N ALA A 163 10.86 -7.72 5.86
CA ALA A 163 11.20 -7.60 4.46
C ALA A 163 12.47 -8.40 4.10
N ARG A 164 13.49 -8.38 4.97
CA ARG A 164 14.73 -9.16 4.80
C ARG A 164 14.46 -10.67 4.82
N GLU A 165 13.70 -11.14 5.80
CA GLU A 165 13.37 -12.57 5.96
C GLU A 165 12.53 -13.11 4.79
N LYS A 166 11.64 -12.27 4.21
CA LYS A 166 10.80 -12.63 3.08
C LYS A 166 11.45 -12.37 1.70
N GLY A 167 12.61 -11.72 1.64
CA GLY A 167 13.19 -11.24 0.38
C GLY A 167 12.27 -10.26 -0.36
N ALA A 168 11.48 -9.48 0.39
CA ALA A 168 10.41 -8.65 -0.11
C ALA A 168 10.89 -7.25 -0.52
N VAL A 169 10.10 -6.58 -1.37
CA VAL A 169 10.17 -5.13 -1.53
C VAL A 169 9.50 -4.47 -0.33
N LEU A 170 10.25 -3.66 0.41
CA LEU A 170 9.72 -2.89 1.55
C LEU A 170 9.21 -1.54 1.05
N VAL A 171 7.98 -1.21 1.38
CA VAL A 171 7.38 0.08 1.04
C VAL A 171 6.85 0.75 2.30
N PHE A 172 7.31 1.97 2.55
CA PHE A 172 6.72 2.85 3.54
C PHE A 172 5.94 3.95 2.84
N ASP A 173 4.63 3.97 3.06
CA ASP A 173 3.71 4.91 2.43
C ASP A 173 3.44 6.10 3.38
N GLU A 174 3.53 7.33 2.83
CA GLU A 174 3.31 8.58 3.56
C GLU A 174 4.31 8.82 4.71
N VAL A 175 5.62 8.69 4.41
CA VAL A 175 6.68 8.82 5.42
C VAL A 175 6.85 10.23 6.00
N ASP A 176 6.20 11.23 5.44
CA ASP A 176 6.23 12.62 5.90
C ASP A 176 5.72 12.82 7.33
N THR A 177 5.02 11.85 7.89
CA THR A 177 4.52 11.90 9.27
C THR A 177 5.58 11.58 10.33
N PHE A 178 6.63 10.82 10.00
CA PHE A 178 7.66 10.39 10.95
C PHE A 178 9.10 10.63 10.49
N LEU A 179 9.32 11.07 9.25
CA LEU A 179 10.64 11.49 8.75
C LEU A 179 10.76 13.02 8.64
N GLN A 180 10.09 13.76 9.52
CA GLN A 180 10.16 15.21 9.52
C GLN A 180 11.55 15.73 9.89
N ASP A 181 11.86 16.96 9.46
CA ASP A 181 13.11 17.63 9.78
C ASP A 181 13.28 17.73 11.30
N ARG A 182 14.38 17.17 11.80
CA ARG A 182 14.75 17.16 13.23
C ARG A 182 14.93 18.55 13.81
N ASN A 183 15.21 19.56 12.99
CA ASN A 183 15.30 20.95 13.45
C ASN A 183 13.94 21.50 13.89
N ASN A 184 12.85 20.93 13.40
CA ASN A 184 11.47 21.28 13.77
C ASN A 184 10.88 20.34 14.82
N ALA A 185 11.65 19.33 15.28
CA ALA A 185 11.17 18.37 16.27
C ALA A 185 10.93 19.05 17.61
N VAL A 186 9.70 18.94 18.11
CA VAL A 186 9.29 19.48 19.42
C VAL A 186 9.66 18.51 20.53
N ARG A 187 9.87 17.24 20.20
CA ARG A 187 10.01 16.15 21.18
C ARG A 187 11.15 15.21 20.82
N ASN A 188 11.92 14.77 21.82
CA ASN A 188 13.10 13.92 21.64
C ASN A 188 12.81 12.57 20.95
N TRP A 189 11.60 12.00 21.11
CA TRP A 189 11.27 10.73 20.45
C TRP A 189 11.10 10.86 18.93
N GLU A 190 10.74 12.03 18.41
CA GLU A 190 10.67 12.28 16.95
C GLU A 190 12.06 12.13 16.33
N ILE A 191 13.09 12.61 17.05
CA ILE A 191 14.49 12.45 16.65
C ILE A 191 14.90 10.96 16.67
N SER A 192 14.47 10.21 17.70
CA SER A 192 14.78 8.77 17.80
C SER A 192 14.19 7.97 16.65
N GLN A 193 12.97 8.26 16.22
CA GLN A 193 12.29 7.60 15.11
C GLN A 193 13.05 7.82 13.79
N VAL A 194 13.46 9.06 13.51
CA VAL A 194 14.28 9.40 12.35
C VAL A 194 15.61 8.65 12.40
N ASN A 195 16.30 8.64 13.54
CA ASN A 195 17.58 7.95 13.69
C ASN A 195 17.46 6.44 13.46
N GLU A 196 16.42 5.79 14.04
CA GLU A 196 16.19 4.36 13.81
C GLU A 196 15.97 4.06 12.33
N MET A 197 15.15 4.88 11.66
CA MET A 197 14.91 4.76 10.22
C MET A 197 16.22 4.85 9.43
N LEU A 198 17.09 5.81 9.76
CA LEU A 198 18.37 5.99 9.10
C LEU A 198 19.28 4.77 9.26
N VAL A 199 19.36 4.21 10.47
CA VAL A 199 20.16 3.01 10.78
C VAL A 199 19.63 1.81 9.97
N GLN A 200 18.31 1.62 9.95
CA GLN A 200 17.71 0.51 9.21
C GLN A 200 17.91 0.66 7.69
N MET A 201 17.76 1.86 7.15
CA MET A 201 18.01 2.14 5.72
C MET A 201 19.45 1.84 5.30
N GLU A 202 20.43 2.19 6.14
CA GLU A 202 21.85 1.95 5.84
C GLU A 202 22.20 0.47 5.83
N SER A 203 21.64 -0.29 6.74
CA SER A 203 21.93 -1.72 6.91
C SER A 203 21.06 -2.64 6.04
N PHE A 204 20.08 -2.10 5.31
CA PHE A 204 19.14 -2.91 4.54
C PHE A 204 19.69 -3.24 3.15
N GLU A 205 19.96 -4.52 2.94
CA GLU A 205 20.33 -5.08 1.64
C GLU A 205 19.09 -5.60 0.93
N GLY A 206 18.38 -4.71 0.25
CA GLY A 206 17.13 -5.02 -0.44
C GLY A 206 16.52 -3.79 -1.10
N ILE A 207 15.30 -3.92 -1.59
CA ILE A 207 14.61 -2.82 -2.25
C ILE A 207 13.71 -2.15 -1.23
N PHE A 208 14.03 -0.89 -0.92
CA PHE A 208 13.25 -0.03 -0.06
C PHE A 208 12.68 1.15 -0.84
N ILE A 209 11.37 1.37 -0.74
CA ILE A 209 10.66 2.47 -1.39
C ILE A 209 9.92 3.26 -0.31
N ALA A 210 10.18 4.56 -0.24
CA ALA A 210 9.40 5.49 0.57
C ALA A 210 8.56 6.38 -0.34
N THR A 211 7.31 6.65 0.05
CA THR A 211 6.48 7.63 -0.64
C THR A 211 6.16 8.81 0.28
N THR A 212 6.10 10.00 -0.28
CA THR A 212 5.71 11.22 0.44
C THR A 212 4.99 12.21 -0.47
N ASN A 213 4.13 13.02 0.11
CA ASN A 213 3.54 14.15 -0.59
C ASN A 213 4.36 15.44 -0.42
N LEU A 214 5.29 15.48 0.55
CA LEU A 214 5.97 16.67 1.03
C LEU A 214 7.47 16.43 1.21
N LEU A 215 8.22 16.36 0.09
CA LEU A 215 9.66 16.13 0.12
C LEU A 215 10.41 17.17 0.98
N ASP A 216 10.00 18.43 0.90
CA ASP A 216 10.64 19.56 1.59
C ASP A 216 10.53 19.48 3.12
N ARG A 217 9.61 18.64 3.64
CA ARG A 217 9.46 18.41 5.07
C ARG A 217 10.29 17.27 5.61
N LEU A 218 10.89 16.47 4.72
CA LEU A 218 11.73 15.36 5.16
C LEU A 218 13.08 15.85 5.68
N ASP A 219 13.56 15.14 6.69
CA ASP A 219 14.90 15.35 7.23
C ASP A 219 15.98 15.22 6.13
N SER A 220 16.89 16.19 6.07
CA SER A 220 17.92 16.26 5.03
C SER A 220 18.88 15.08 5.05
N ALA A 221 19.17 14.49 6.22
CA ALA A 221 19.98 13.29 6.33
C ALA A 221 19.24 12.06 5.78
N SER A 222 17.91 11.99 5.95
CA SER A 222 17.07 10.95 5.34
C SER A 222 17.08 11.05 3.82
N ILE A 223 16.93 12.26 3.27
CA ILE A 223 16.94 12.50 1.81
C ILE A 223 18.27 12.03 1.19
N ARG A 224 19.41 12.26 1.86
CA ARG A 224 20.74 11.87 1.35
C ARG A 224 20.94 10.35 1.27
N ARG A 225 20.20 9.57 2.04
CA ARG A 225 20.32 8.10 2.07
C ARG A 225 19.53 7.38 0.99
N PHE A 226 18.65 8.10 0.31
CA PHE A 226 17.98 7.55 -0.86
C PHE A 226 18.92 7.64 -2.08
N ASP A 227 19.06 6.53 -2.80
CA ASP A 227 19.83 6.44 -4.02
C ASP A 227 19.17 7.24 -5.14
N MET A 228 17.82 7.24 -5.19
CA MET A 228 17.04 8.03 -6.14
C MET A 228 15.88 8.76 -5.47
N LYS A 229 15.59 9.96 -5.95
CA LYS A 229 14.46 10.82 -5.60
C LYS A 229 13.70 11.10 -6.87
N ILE A 230 12.45 10.65 -6.94
CA ILE A 230 11.66 10.65 -8.17
C ILE A 230 10.41 11.47 -7.94
N GLU A 231 10.26 12.52 -8.71
CA GLU A 231 9.06 13.33 -8.69
C GLU A 231 7.97 12.68 -9.54
N PHE A 232 6.77 12.58 -8.96
CA PHE A 232 5.55 12.21 -9.64
C PHE A 232 4.67 13.44 -9.74
N SER A 233 4.45 13.91 -10.96
CA SER A 233 3.73 15.14 -11.27
C SER A 233 2.33 14.86 -11.81
N TYR A 234 1.56 15.91 -12.00
CA TYR A 234 0.26 15.83 -12.68
C TYR A 234 0.41 15.30 -14.10
N LEU A 235 -0.63 14.68 -14.62
CA LEU A 235 -0.64 14.13 -15.98
C LEU A 235 -0.38 15.24 -17.01
N LYS A 236 0.45 14.92 -18.00
CA LYS A 236 0.53 15.71 -19.22
C LYS A 236 -0.76 15.56 -20.02
N SER A 237 -1.11 16.56 -20.84
CA SER A 237 -2.32 16.52 -21.68
C SER A 237 -2.43 15.23 -22.49
N GLU A 238 -1.35 14.78 -23.12
CA GLU A 238 -1.31 13.53 -23.90
C GLU A 238 -1.58 12.29 -23.04
N GLN A 239 -1.04 12.25 -21.80
CA GLN A 239 -1.27 11.16 -20.87
C GLN A 239 -2.71 11.14 -20.35
N ALA A 240 -3.26 12.33 -20.05
CA ALA A 240 -4.65 12.48 -19.62
C ALA A 240 -5.62 12.02 -20.70
N LEU A 241 -5.39 12.42 -21.96
CA LEU A 241 -6.21 12.01 -23.10
C LEU A 241 -6.11 10.50 -23.36
N SER A 242 -4.91 9.93 -23.27
CA SER A 242 -4.70 8.48 -23.47
C SER A 242 -5.40 7.66 -22.39
N LEU A 243 -5.30 8.09 -21.12
CA LEU A 243 -6.00 7.43 -20.02
C LEU A 243 -7.52 7.57 -20.15
N PHE A 244 -8.03 8.77 -20.49
CA PHE A 244 -9.46 9.03 -20.69
C PHE A 244 -10.05 8.13 -21.79
N LYS A 245 -9.38 8.04 -22.94
CA LYS A 245 -9.80 7.18 -24.05
C LYS A 245 -9.86 5.71 -23.62
N LYS A 246 -8.83 5.24 -22.92
CA LYS A 246 -8.77 3.86 -22.42
C LYS A 246 -9.89 3.55 -21.44
N GLU A 247 -10.17 4.45 -20.51
CA GLU A 247 -11.26 4.25 -19.54
C GLU A 247 -12.64 4.32 -20.22
N CYS A 248 -12.85 5.23 -21.20
CA CYS A 248 -14.05 5.24 -22.02
C CYS A 248 -14.24 3.91 -22.77
N GLU A 249 -13.18 3.35 -23.36
CA GLU A 249 -13.22 2.05 -24.03
C GLU A 249 -13.65 0.94 -23.09
N ILE A 250 -13.05 0.86 -21.88
CA ILE A 250 -13.41 -0.14 -20.85
C ILE A 250 -14.87 0.00 -20.43
N LEU A 251 -15.38 1.22 -20.32
CA LEU A 251 -16.77 1.52 -19.94
C LEU A 251 -17.78 1.43 -21.09
N GLY A 252 -17.32 1.25 -22.33
CA GLY A 252 -18.18 1.25 -23.51
C GLY A 252 -18.72 2.64 -23.88
N LEU A 253 -18.10 3.73 -23.40
CA LEU A 253 -18.48 5.12 -23.66
C LEU A 253 -17.81 5.63 -24.94
N LYS A 254 -18.52 6.46 -25.71
CA LYS A 254 -17.98 7.09 -26.90
C LYS A 254 -17.59 8.54 -26.59
N ALA A 255 -16.30 8.82 -26.60
CA ALA A 255 -15.78 10.17 -26.39
C ALA A 255 -15.93 10.99 -27.70
N SER A 256 -16.48 12.18 -27.61
CA SER A 256 -16.55 13.18 -28.68
C SER A 256 -15.26 14.01 -28.75
N SER A 257 -15.08 14.75 -29.84
CA SER A 257 -13.94 15.67 -29.97
C SER A 257 -13.96 16.75 -28.89
N SER A 258 -15.15 17.25 -28.53
CA SER A 258 -15.32 18.25 -27.46
C SER A 258 -14.92 17.70 -26.08
N ASP A 259 -15.22 16.42 -25.78
CA ASP A 259 -14.79 15.79 -24.53
C ASP A 259 -13.26 15.68 -24.44
N LEU A 260 -12.64 15.32 -25.57
CA LEU A 260 -11.17 15.23 -25.64
C LEU A 260 -10.52 16.61 -25.51
N GLU A 261 -11.04 17.65 -26.14
CA GLU A 261 -10.56 19.03 -25.97
C GLU A 261 -10.68 19.48 -24.50
N LEU A 262 -11.83 19.20 -23.88
CA LEU A 262 -12.06 19.53 -22.48
C LEU A 262 -11.05 18.83 -21.56
N VAL A 263 -10.89 17.52 -21.67
CA VAL A 263 -9.93 16.76 -20.84
C VAL A 263 -8.48 17.16 -21.12
N GLY A 264 -8.14 17.44 -22.38
CA GLY A 264 -6.82 17.92 -22.77
C GLY A 264 -6.45 19.29 -22.21
N SER A 265 -7.44 20.12 -21.85
CA SER A 265 -7.25 21.43 -21.21
C SER A 265 -7.06 21.37 -19.71
N PHE A 266 -7.26 20.21 -19.07
CA PHE A 266 -7.18 20.07 -17.61
C PHE A 266 -5.75 20.16 -17.12
N ALA A 267 -5.49 21.14 -16.25
CA ALA A 267 -4.31 21.16 -15.40
C ALA A 267 -4.60 20.40 -14.08
N PHE A 268 -3.58 19.88 -13.44
CA PHE A 268 -3.64 19.23 -12.11
C PHE A 268 -4.40 17.89 -12.07
N LEU A 269 -4.64 17.25 -13.22
CA LEU A 269 -5.27 15.95 -13.30
C LEU A 269 -4.28 14.83 -12.89
N THR A 270 -4.76 13.86 -12.16
CA THR A 270 -3.97 12.70 -11.68
C THR A 270 -4.67 11.39 -12.00
N PRO A 271 -3.96 10.26 -12.07
CA PRO A 271 -4.57 8.93 -12.17
C PRO A 271 -5.54 8.63 -11.02
N GLY A 272 -5.32 9.25 -9.85
CA GLY A 272 -6.19 9.12 -8.68
C GLY A 272 -7.58 9.71 -8.90
N ASP A 273 -7.72 10.77 -9.71
CA ASP A 273 -9.01 11.39 -10.06
C ASP A 273 -9.85 10.45 -10.91
N PHE A 274 -9.23 9.83 -11.92
CA PHE A 274 -9.87 8.76 -12.69
C PHE A 274 -10.35 7.64 -11.78
N ALA A 275 -9.49 7.17 -10.88
CA ALA A 275 -9.86 6.12 -9.94
C ALA A 275 -11.00 6.54 -9.00
N ALA A 276 -11.10 7.82 -8.61
CA ALA A 276 -12.19 8.35 -7.79
C ALA A 276 -13.51 8.31 -8.56
N VAL A 277 -13.55 8.85 -9.78
CA VAL A 277 -14.75 8.84 -10.63
C VAL A 277 -15.19 7.41 -10.97
N LEU A 278 -14.26 6.51 -11.30
CA LEU A 278 -14.56 5.10 -11.58
C LEU A 278 -15.10 4.36 -10.35
N ARG A 279 -14.64 4.69 -9.13
CA ARG A 279 -15.26 4.15 -7.91
C ARG A 279 -16.68 4.66 -7.73
N ALA A 280 -16.91 5.96 -7.98
CA ALA A 280 -18.23 6.57 -7.89
C ALA A 280 -19.20 5.99 -8.93
N ASN A 281 -18.72 5.59 -10.12
CA ASN A 281 -19.52 4.96 -11.16
C ASN A 281 -20.26 3.70 -10.72
N LYS A 282 -19.78 3.01 -9.66
CA LYS A 282 -20.42 1.80 -9.12
C LYS A 282 -21.78 2.06 -8.47
N PHE A 283 -21.99 3.25 -7.94
CA PHE A 283 -23.25 3.67 -7.26
C PHE A 283 -23.92 4.88 -7.90
N SER A 284 -23.20 5.59 -8.77
CA SER A 284 -23.71 6.68 -9.62
C SER A 284 -23.19 6.47 -11.03
N PRO A 285 -23.85 5.64 -11.86
CA PRO A 285 -23.38 5.28 -13.17
C PRO A 285 -23.21 6.49 -14.08
N LEU A 286 -22.15 6.49 -14.87
CA LEU A 286 -21.90 7.51 -15.91
C LEU A 286 -22.83 7.25 -17.08
N ALA A 287 -23.56 8.28 -17.53
CA ALA A 287 -24.43 8.19 -18.68
C ALA A 287 -23.66 8.22 -20.00
N ASP A 288 -22.62 9.05 -20.08
CA ASP A 288 -21.82 9.26 -21.29
C ASP A 288 -20.40 9.75 -20.96
N ALA A 289 -19.56 9.96 -21.99
CA ALA A 289 -18.22 10.45 -21.86
C ALA A 289 -18.15 11.93 -21.42
N SER A 290 -19.14 12.73 -21.75
CA SER A 290 -19.22 14.13 -21.32
C SER A 290 -19.43 14.25 -19.82
N GLU A 291 -20.28 13.38 -19.24
CA GLU A 291 -20.46 13.32 -17.80
C GLU A 291 -19.16 12.85 -17.13
N PHE A 292 -18.44 11.89 -17.72
CA PHE A 292 -17.14 11.46 -17.20
C PHE A 292 -16.14 12.62 -17.16
N ALA A 293 -16.00 13.39 -18.27
CA ALA A 293 -15.13 14.56 -18.33
C ALA A 293 -15.52 15.63 -17.30
N ASN A 294 -16.82 15.90 -17.12
CA ASN A 294 -17.30 16.85 -16.14
C ASN A 294 -17.00 16.42 -14.70
N ARG A 295 -17.18 15.16 -14.35
CA ARG A 295 -16.82 14.64 -13.02
C ARG A 295 -15.32 14.71 -12.75
N LEU A 296 -14.46 14.51 -13.76
CA LEU A 296 -13.01 14.73 -13.64
C LEU A 296 -12.70 16.21 -13.36
N ASN A 297 -13.42 17.13 -14.00
CA ASN A 297 -13.27 18.56 -13.73
C ASN A 297 -13.67 18.92 -12.28
N ASP A 298 -14.70 18.29 -11.75
CA ASP A 298 -15.13 18.52 -10.37
C ASP A 298 -14.05 18.05 -9.38
N GLU A 299 -13.40 16.89 -9.61
CA GLU A 299 -12.27 16.44 -8.78
C GLU A 299 -11.12 17.46 -8.76
N ILE A 300 -10.83 18.11 -9.90
CA ILE A 300 -9.81 19.17 -9.98
C ILE A 300 -10.23 20.41 -9.18
N ARG A 301 -11.51 20.80 -9.26
CA ARG A 301 -12.04 21.96 -8.52
C ARG A 301 -11.89 21.77 -7.02
N TYR A 302 -12.18 20.58 -6.48
CA TYR A 302 -11.98 20.28 -5.05
C TYR A 302 -10.53 20.48 -4.60
N LYS A 303 -9.56 20.10 -5.43
CA LYS A 303 -8.12 20.32 -5.14
C LYS A 303 -7.72 21.79 -5.09
N LYS A 304 -8.27 22.63 -5.98
CA LYS A 304 -8.00 24.08 -6.01
C LYS A 304 -8.49 24.75 -4.72
N VAL A 305 -9.70 24.44 -4.30
CA VAL A 305 -10.28 24.97 -3.05
C VAL A 305 -9.45 24.56 -1.83
N GLU A 306 -8.91 23.36 -1.81
CA GLU A 306 -8.06 22.90 -0.70
C GLU A 306 -6.70 23.63 -0.67
N ASN A 307 -6.10 23.89 -1.82
CA ASN A 307 -4.84 24.65 -1.92
C ASN A 307 -5.02 26.12 -1.55
N GLU A 308 -6.10 26.77 -1.94
CA GLU A 308 -6.40 28.14 -1.55
C GLU A 308 -6.62 28.30 -0.04
N ARG A 309 -7.25 27.33 0.61
CA ARG A 309 -7.42 27.31 2.08
C ARG A 309 -6.11 27.12 2.84
N ARG A 310 -5.11 26.44 2.26
CA ARG A 310 -3.78 26.25 2.89
C ARG A 310 -2.87 27.47 2.77
N VAL A 311 -3.13 28.36 1.82
CA VAL A 311 -2.36 29.63 1.62
C VAL A 311 -2.90 30.77 2.45
N GLY A 312 -4.06 30.63 3.09
CA GLY A 312 -4.80 31.67 3.81
C GLY A 312 -4.63 31.65 5.36
N PHE A 313 -3.60 31.00 5.92
CA PHE A 313 -3.28 31.07 7.37
C PHE A 313 -1.80 31.31 7.58
#